data_01a475a0b82301c2bfdc8fe089dd30e1
#
_entry.id   01a475a0b82301c2bfdc8fe089dd30e1
#
_cell.length_a   1.000
_cell.length_b   1.000
_cell.length_c   1.000
_cell.angle_alpha   90.00
_cell.angle_beta   90.00
_cell.angle_gamma   90.00
#
_symmetry.space_group_name_H-M   'P 1'
#
loop_
_entity.id
_entity.type
_entity.pdbx_description
1 polymer ?
#
loop_
_entity_poly.entity_id
_entity_poly.type
_entity_poly.pdbx_seq_one_letter_code
_entity_poly.pdbx_strand_id
1 'polypeptide(L)'
;MLHPRALLTVFLFLFLLGGPQARASYTVVVSKQTNAMAGWGEVVKTLVEKHNADLLVFDKSVTESLADLRKHFPRYTCFVATSKEATGAFVAEVHRLTRKLDEDPYTDTLWGILTGYDAKNALAIAQHQTPLTVRKVASGTELALECCVEGLWYDELVKNKMVRKKPGGVAEQLRGPDDTTEVLVDTLNRYKTDLFVTSGHATERDWMIGFRYRNGFFKSKGGQIFGEDTGKRRIEIDSPNPKVYLPIGNCLMGNINGP
;
A
#
# COMPACT_ATOMS: atom_id res chain seq x y z
N MET A 1 2.61 69.46 41.85
CA MET A 1 2.86 68.11 42.41
C MET A 1 2.33 67.10 41.39
N LEU A 2 3.22 66.56 40.60
CA LEU A 2 2.92 65.58 39.54
C LEU A 2 3.51 64.23 39.95
N HIS A 3 2.65 63.18 40.11
CA HIS A 3 3.10 61.84 40.39
C HIS A 3 3.46 61.13 39.06
N PRO A 4 4.62 60.47 38.92
CA PRO A 4 4.91 59.65 37.78
C PRO A 4 4.25 58.26 37.92
N ARG A 5 3.45 57.88 36.98
CA ARG A 5 2.93 56.53 36.80
C ARG A 5 4.00 55.64 36.22
N ALA A 6 4.47 54.70 37.00
CA ALA A 6 5.36 53.62 36.52
C ALA A 6 4.57 52.65 35.65
N LEU A 7 4.92 52.59 34.38
CA LEU A 7 4.45 51.57 33.46
C LEU A 7 5.25 50.29 33.69
N LEU A 8 4.63 49.27 34.29
CA LEU A 8 5.21 47.94 34.46
C LEU A 8 4.94 47.14 33.17
N THR A 9 5.93 47.07 32.30
CA THR A 9 5.87 46.24 31.06
C THR A 9 6.21 44.81 31.45
N VAL A 10 5.19 43.95 31.54
CA VAL A 10 5.38 42.51 31.72
C VAL A 10 5.75 41.91 30.40
N PHE A 11 7.00 41.54 30.19
CA PHE A 11 7.45 40.69 29.08
C PHE A 11 7.04 39.25 29.35
N LEU A 12 5.97 38.83 28.73
CA LEU A 12 5.57 37.40 28.70
C LEU A 12 6.48 36.66 27.73
N PHE A 13 7.58 36.06 28.21
CA PHE A 13 8.39 35.12 27.47
C PHE A 13 7.58 33.82 27.28
N LEU A 14 6.90 33.68 26.15
CA LEU A 14 6.40 32.38 25.69
C LEU A 14 7.62 31.53 25.29
N PHE A 15 8.11 30.73 26.22
CA PHE A 15 8.97 29.59 25.90
C PHE A 15 8.10 28.57 25.13
N LEU A 16 8.12 28.66 23.82
CA LEU A 16 7.73 27.53 22.95
C LEU A 16 8.78 26.43 23.20
N LEU A 17 8.54 25.62 24.21
CA LEU A 17 9.19 24.34 24.40
C LEU A 17 8.67 23.46 23.26
N GLY A 18 9.32 23.56 22.10
CA GLY A 18 9.27 22.52 21.09
C GLY A 18 9.90 21.27 21.72
N GLY A 19 9.12 20.53 22.50
CA GLY A 19 9.52 19.20 22.95
C GLY A 19 9.90 18.39 21.71
N PRO A 20 10.87 17.47 21.81
CA PRO A 20 11.20 16.58 20.72
C PRO A 20 9.88 15.93 20.28
N GLN A 21 9.49 16.19 19.03
CA GLN A 21 8.31 15.55 18.44
C GLN A 21 8.58 14.06 18.53
N ALA A 22 7.88 13.36 19.42
CA ALA A 22 8.07 11.93 19.61
C ALA A 22 7.88 11.26 18.25
N ARG A 23 8.99 10.87 17.63
CA ARG A 23 8.98 10.18 16.34
C ARG A 23 8.22 8.89 16.59
N ALA A 24 7.16 8.66 15.82
CA ALA A 24 6.36 7.46 15.99
C ALA A 24 7.28 6.24 15.88
N SER A 25 7.27 5.39 16.90
CA SER A 25 8.14 4.21 16.97
C SER A 25 7.81 3.23 15.83
N TYR A 26 8.84 2.69 15.22
CA TYR A 26 8.75 1.76 14.11
C TYR A 26 9.54 0.50 14.43
N THR A 27 8.97 -0.66 14.19
CA THR A 27 9.63 -1.95 14.40
C THR A 27 9.62 -2.76 13.11
N VAL A 28 10.76 -3.32 12.75
CA VAL A 28 10.91 -4.29 11.67
C VAL A 28 11.01 -5.68 12.28
N VAL A 29 10.16 -6.60 11.83
CA VAL A 29 10.12 -8.00 12.27
C VAL A 29 10.45 -8.90 11.09
N VAL A 30 11.39 -9.83 11.25
CA VAL A 30 11.85 -10.71 10.17
C VAL A 30 12.28 -12.07 10.73
N SER A 31 12.14 -13.15 9.95
CA SER A 31 12.73 -14.44 10.31
C SER A 31 14.25 -14.40 10.18
N LYS A 32 14.93 -15.17 11.02
CA LYS A 32 16.39 -15.38 10.94
C LYS A 32 16.82 -15.85 9.54
N GLN A 33 16.03 -16.74 8.96
CA GLN A 33 16.29 -17.26 7.62
C GLN A 33 16.22 -16.15 6.56
N THR A 34 15.16 -15.40 6.50
CA THR A 34 14.98 -14.33 5.52
C THR A 34 16.01 -13.22 5.71
N ASN A 35 16.32 -12.84 6.97
CA ASN A 35 17.33 -11.83 7.26
C ASN A 35 18.75 -12.25 6.79
N ALA A 36 19.04 -13.54 6.81
CA ALA A 36 20.32 -14.09 6.34
C ALA A 36 20.39 -14.30 4.81
N MET A 37 19.27 -14.23 4.10
CA MET A 37 19.25 -14.40 2.62
C MET A 37 19.80 -13.18 1.91
N ALA A 38 20.60 -13.45 0.86
CA ALA A 38 21.15 -12.41 0.00
C ALA A 38 20.04 -11.50 -0.56
N GLY A 39 20.24 -10.17 -0.45
CA GLY A 39 19.30 -9.14 -0.85
C GLY A 39 18.18 -8.86 0.16
N TRP A 40 17.67 -9.86 0.86
CA TRP A 40 16.62 -9.63 1.88
C TRP A 40 17.17 -8.95 3.15
N GLY A 41 18.38 -9.28 3.56
CA GLY A 41 19.07 -8.55 4.62
C GLY A 41 19.24 -7.07 4.31
N GLU A 42 19.46 -6.71 3.03
CA GLU A 42 19.51 -5.30 2.59
C GLU A 42 18.16 -4.62 2.66
N VAL A 43 17.05 -5.32 2.34
CA VAL A 43 15.69 -4.81 2.54
C VAL A 43 15.46 -4.44 4.02
N VAL A 44 15.81 -5.36 4.92
CA VAL A 44 15.69 -5.15 6.37
C VAL A 44 16.52 -3.96 6.81
N LYS A 45 17.79 -3.92 6.44
CA LYS A 45 18.71 -2.82 6.76
C LYS A 45 18.17 -1.48 6.27
N THR A 46 17.71 -1.41 5.02
CA THR A 46 17.13 -0.19 4.44
C THR A 46 15.94 0.32 5.25
N LEU A 47 15.03 -0.57 5.68
CA LEU A 47 13.88 -0.17 6.51
C LEU A 47 14.31 0.31 7.90
N VAL A 48 15.24 -0.40 8.53
CA VAL A 48 15.76 -0.05 9.86
C VAL A 48 16.42 1.35 9.82
N GLU A 49 17.28 1.58 8.84
CA GLU A 49 17.95 2.89 8.69
C GLU A 49 16.96 4.02 8.35
N LYS A 50 16.06 3.77 7.38
CA LYS A 50 15.07 4.76 6.93
C LYS A 50 14.14 5.23 8.04
N HIS A 51 13.69 4.31 8.88
CA HIS A 51 12.70 4.60 9.93
C HIS A 51 13.33 4.76 11.31
N ASN A 52 14.64 4.57 11.46
CA ASN A 52 15.32 4.43 12.74
C ASN A 52 14.57 3.42 13.62
N ALA A 53 14.35 2.23 13.03
CA ALA A 53 13.47 1.21 13.58
C ALA A 53 14.20 0.23 14.50
N ASP A 54 13.48 -0.32 15.47
CA ASP A 54 13.91 -1.50 16.18
C ASP A 54 13.83 -2.72 15.28
N LEU A 55 14.80 -3.63 15.38
CA LEU A 55 14.83 -4.89 14.64
C LEU A 55 14.54 -6.06 15.56
N LEU A 56 13.50 -6.83 15.24
CA LEU A 56 13.19 -8.11 15.91
C LEU A 56 13.37 -9.26 14.94
N VAL A 57 14.16 -10.26 15.36
CA VAL A 57 14.47 -11.44 14.56
C VAL A 57 13.92 -12.67 15.28
N PHE A 58 13.00 -13.38 14.64
CA PHE A 58 12.44 -14.64 15.15
C PHE A 58 13.07 -15.85 14.45
N ASP A 59 13.05 -17.01 15.10
CA ASP A 59 13.65 -18.24 14.58
C ASP A 59 12.62 -19.17 13.92
N LYS A 60 11.55 -19.52 14.62
CA LYS A 60 10.56 -20.52 14.16
C LYS A 60 9.19 -19.94 13.85
N SER A 61 8.72 -19.02 14.66
CA SER A 61 7.39 -18.41 14.50
C SER A 61 7.43 -16.92 14.80
N VAL A 62 6.72 -16.16 14.01
CA VAL A 62 6.55 -14.71 14.22
C VAL A 62 5.99 -14.39 15.61
N THR A 63 5.29 -15.34 16.25
CA THR A 63 4.75 -15.18 17.61
C THR A 63 5.83 -15.06 18.69
N GLU A 64 7.06 -15.47 18.41
CA GLU A 64 8.21 -15.26 19.31
C GLU A 64 8.48 -13.77 19.56
N SER A 65 8.10 -12.91 18.63
CA SER A 65 8.26 -11.46 18.74
C SER A 65 7.27 -10.79 19.71
N LEU A 66 6.28 -11.52 20.27
CA LEU A 66 5.21 -10.94 21.09
C LEU A 66 5.75 -10.19 22.32
N ALA A 67 6.68 -10.77 23.04
CA ALA A 67 7.21 -10.16 24.27
C ALA A 67 7.91 -8.85 24.00
N ASP A 68 8.71 -8.78 22.94
CA ASP A 68 9.42 -7.58 22.55
C ASP A 68 8.48 -6.52 21.96
N LEU A 69 7.49 -6.93 21.15
CA LEU A 69 6.47 -6.04 20.63
C LEU A 69 5.64 -5.41 21.77
N ARG A 70 5.26 -6.19 22.78
CA ARG A 70 4.60 -5.67 23.99
C ARG A 70 5.47 -4.64 24.74
N LYS A 71 6.75 -4.92 24.86
CA LYS A 71 7.70 -4.03 25.54
C LYS A 71 7.91 -2.72 24.78
N HIS A 72 8.04 -2.75 23.45
CA HIS A 72 8.29 -1.59 22.62
C HIS A 72 7.00 -0.83 22.27
N PHE A 73 5.88 -1.52 22.21
CA PHE A 73 4.56 -1.02 21.83
C PHE A 73 4.62 -0.07 20.62
N PRO A 74 5.12 -0.55 19.46
CA PRO A 74 5.39 0.31 18.32
C PRO A 74 4.11 0.81 17.67
N ARG A 75 4.10 2.06 17.22
CA ARG A 75 3.01 2.57 16.41
C ARG A 75 2.95 1.90 15.03
N TYR A 76 4.11 1.56 14.45
CA TYR A 76 4.20 0.92 13.15
C TYR A 76 5.04 -0.35 13.23
N THR A 77 4.56 -1.42 12.61
CA THR A 77 5.29 -2.68 12.52
C THR A 77 5.33 -3.17 11.07
N CYS A 78 6.53 -3.36 10.53
CA CYS A 78 6.74 -3.96 9.22
C CYS A 78 7.27 -5.38 9.37
N PHE A 79 6.52 -6.35 8.90
CA PHE A 79 6.97 -7.73 8.80
C PHE A 79 7.62 -7.94 7.43
N VAL A 80 8.89 -8.32 7.39
CA VAL A 80 9.60 -8.62 6.14
C VAL A 80 9.60 -10.12 5.93
N ALA A 81 9.06 -10.56 4.79
CA ALA A 81 8.92 -11.98 4.49
C ALA A 81 9.14 -12.23 2.98
N THR A 82 9.79 -13.33 2.63
CA THR A 82 9.82 -13.80 1.23
C THR A 82 8.42 -14.20 0.77
N SER A 83 8.19 -14.26 -0.54
CA SER A 83 6.89 -14.74 -1.07
C SER A 83 6.56 -16.17 -0.65
N LYS A 84 7.56 -17.00 -0.35
CA LYS A 84 7.35 -18.35 0.16
C LYS A 84 6.98 -18.39 1.65
N GLU A 85 7.49 -17.43 2.42
CA GLU A 85 7.22 -17.31 3.85
C GLU A 85 5.89 -16.61 4.13
N ALA A 86 5.52 -15.61 3.33
CA ALA A 86 4.30 -14.82 3.45
C ALA A 86 3.03 -15.62 3.06
N THR A 87 2.86 -16.82 3.61
CA THR A 87 1.69 -17.69 3.39
C THR A 87 0.43 -17.17 4.08
N GLY A 88 -0.73 -17.71 3.74
CA GLY A 88 -1.99 -17.37 4.43
C GLY A 88 -1.92 -17.68 5.94
N ALA A 89 -1.21 -18.75 6.34
CA ALA A 89 -0.97 -19.06 7.74
C ALA A 89 -0.14 -17.98 8.43
N PHE A 90 0.95 -17.54 7.80
CA PHE A 90 1.79 -16.45 8.30
C PHE A 90 1.00 -15.14 8.47
N VAL A 91 0.21 -14.76 7.46
CA VAL A 91 -0.65 -13.56 7.53
C VAL A 91 -1.64 -13.66 8.70
N ALA A 92 -2.25 -14.84 8.89
CA ALA A 92 -3.17 -15.08 10.01
C ALA A 92 -2.45 -15.04 11.39
N GLU A 93 -1.20 -15.49 11.47
CA GLU A 93 -0.39 -15.38 12.70
C GLU A 93 -0.05 -13.94 13.01
N VAL A 94 0.41 -13.16 12.01
CA VAL A 94 0.68 -11.72 12.14
C VAL A 94 -0.58 -10.99 12.61
N HIS A 95 -1.72 -11.24 11.98
CA HIS A 95 -2.99 -10.63 12.36
C HIS A 95 -3.37 -10.94 13.82
N ARG A 96 -3.19 -12.17 14.28
CA ARG A 96 -3.44 -12.54 15.69
C ARG A 96 -2.41 -11.95 16.65
N LEU A 97 -1.15 -11.88 16.24
CA LEU A 97 -0.05 -11.34 17.03
C LEU A 97 -0.27 -9.86 17.35
N THR A 98 -0.60 -9.07 16.33
CA THR A 98 -0.76 -7.61 16.43
C THR A 98 -2.01 -7.17 17.21
N ARG A 99 -2.81 -8.09 17.70
CA ARG A 99 -3.97 -7.89 18.58
C ARG A 99 -3.75 -8.40 20.00
N LYS A 100 -2.51 -8.64 20.36
CA LYS A 100 -2.15 -9.22 21.66
C LYS A 100 -1.10 -8.40 22.40
N LEU A 101 -0.85 -7.16 21.96
CA LEU A 101 0.13 -6.33 22.62
C LEU A 101 -0.42 -5.79 23.94
N ASP A 102 -1.73 -5.59 24.03
CA ASP A 102 -2.44 -5.26 25.26
C ASP A 102 -3.61 -6.23 25.54
N GLU A 103 -4.59 -5.82 26.36
CA GLU A 103 -5.69 -6.65 26.85
C GLU A 103 -6.98 -6.48 26.02
N ASP A 104 -7.03 -5.51 25.08
CA ASP A 104 -8.21 -5.29 24.27
C ASP A 104 -8.21 -6.14 22.99
N PRO A 105 -9.35 -6.28 22.26
CA PRO A 105 -9.42 -7.13 21.07
C PRO A 105 -9.00 -6.42 19.78
N TYR A 106 -8.57 -5.18 19.84
CA TYR A 106 -8.24 -4.38 18.66
C TYR A 106 -6.78 -4.54 18.21
N THR A 107 -6.44 -3.93 17.09
CA THR A 107 -5.07 -3.93 16.58
C THR A 107 -4.26 -2.84 17.27
N ASP A 108 -3.16 -3.22 17.91
CA ASP A 108 -2.33 -2.35 18.75
C ASP A 108 -1.26 -1.59 17.99
N THR A 109 -1.02 -1.97 16.74
CA THR A 109 0.00 -1.37 15.88
C THR A 109 -0.51 -1.30 14.44
N LEU A 110 -0.14 -0.25 13.72
CA LEU A 110 -0.38 -0.17 12.28
C LEU A 110 0.67 -1.04 11.58
N TRP A 111 0.25 -2.15 11.01
CA TRP A 111 1.15 -3.15 10.48
C TRP A 111 0.98 -3.43 8.99
N GLY A 112 2.04 -3.91 8.38
CA GLY A 112 2.06 -4.40 7.02
C GLY A 112 3.12 -5.47 6.82
N ILE A 113 2.97 -6.27 5.76
CA ILE A 113 3.96 -7.26 5.34
C ILE A 113 4.64 -6.73 4.09
N LEU A 114 5.95 -6.47 4.16
CA LEU A 114 6.76 -6.19 3.00
C LEU A 114 7.27 -7.51 2.42
N THR A 115 6.82 -7.80 1.24
CA THR A 115 7.26 -8.92 0.42
C THR A 115 7.51 -8.47 -1.01
N GLY A 116 7.80 -9.37 -1.92
CA GLY A 116 8.00 -9.09 -3.33
C GLY A 116 8.17 -10.37 -4.11
N TYR A 117 8.14 -10.29 -5.42
CA TYR A 117 8.50 -11.40 -6.29
C TYR A 117 9.92 -11.92 -6.00
N ASP A 118 10.84 -10.99 -5.73
CA ASP A 118 12.20 -11.23 -5.27
C ASP A 118 12.68 -10.11 -4.32
N ALA A 119 13.90 -10.24 -3.80
CA ALA A 119 14.49 -9.25 -2.91
C ALA A 119 14.70 -7.88 -3.60
N LYS A 120 14.97 -7.85 -4.90
CA LYS A 120 15.14 -6.59 -5.66
C LYS A 120 13.85 -5.81 -5.73
N ASN A 121 12.74 -6.50 -5.95
CA ASN A 121 11.41 -5.90 -5.96
C ASN A 121 11.04 -5.35 -4.57
N ALA A 122 11.26 -6.12 -3.50
CA ALA A 122 11.04 -5.66 -2.13
C ALA A 122 11.94 -4.47 -1.75
N LEU A 123 13.20 -4.47 -2.21
CA LEU A 123 14.15 -3.39 -1.95
C LEU A 123 13.72 -2.08 -2.60
N ALA A 124 13.19 -2.13 -3.82
CA ALA A 124 12.68 -0.93 -4.50
C ALA A 124 11.54 -0.26 -3.70
N ILE A 125 10.68 -1.07 -3.05
CA ILE A 125 9.63 -0.56 -2.16
C ILE A 125 10.25 0.05 -0.89
N ALA A 126 11.19 -0.65 -0.25
CA ALA A 126 11.85 -0.18 0.97
C ALA A 126 12.61 1.14 0.75
N GLN A 127 13.26 1.30 -0.39
CA GLN A 127 14.04 2.48 -0.76
C GLN A 127 13.20 3.71 -1.11
N HIS A 128 11.89 3.55 -1.34
CA HIS A 128 11.03 4.68 -1.68
C HIS A 128 10.96 5.70 -0.53
N GLN A 129 11.50 6.91 -0.74
CA GLN A 129 11.68 7.91 0.32
C GLN A 129 10.51 8.85 0.49
N THR A 130 9.79 9.14 -0.59
CA THR A 130 8.69 10.11 -0.56
C THR A 130 7.39 9.44 -0.14
N PRO A 131 6.65 9.97 0.87
CA PRO A 131 5.33 9.44 1.17
C PRO A 131 4.42 9.46 -0.05
N LEU A 132 3.75 8.34 -0.32
CA LEU A 132 2.81 8.26 -1.43
C LEU A 132 1.54 9.05 -1.06
N THR A 133 1.26 10.07 -1.84
CA THR A 133 0.05 10.89 -1.68
C THR A 133 -0.95 10.55 -2.78
N VAL A 134 -2.11 10.04 -2.38
CA VAL A 134 -3.17 9.69 -3.34
C VAL A 134 -3.94 10.94 -3.74
N ARG A 135 -3.76 11.39 -4.98
CA ARG A 135 -4.46 12.52 -5.59
C ARG A 135 -5.14 12.15 -6.88
N LYS A 136 -4.55 11.21 -7.60
CA LYS A 136 -4.91 10.80 -8.95
C LYS A 136 -5.25 9.31 -8.97
N VAL A 137 -6.50 9.00 -9.29
CA VAL A 137 -6.99 7.63 -9.22
C VAL A 137 -7.42 7.10 -10.57
N ALA A 138 -7.26 5.80 -10.76
CA ALA A 138 -7.86 5.08 -11.89
C ALA A 138 -8.46 3.76 -11.41
N SER A 139 -9.54 3.33 -12.05
CA SER A 139 -10.22 2.14 -11.59
C SER A 139 -10.99 1.42 -12.70
N GLY A 140 -11.05 0.10 -12.56
CA GLY A 140 -11.98 -0.76 -13.30
C GLY A 140 -13.32 -0.96 -12.58
N THR A 141 -13.60 -0.21 -11.53
CA THR A 141 -14.88 -0.19 -10.80
C THR A 141 -15.19 1.21 -10.33
N GLU A 142 -16.44 1.47 -9.94
CA GLU A 142 -16.89 2.78 -9.46
C GLU A 142 -16.11 3.25 -8.21
N LEU A 143 -15.70 4.51 -8.22
CA LEU A 143 -15.04 5.20 -7.10
C LEU A 143 -15.63 6.60 -6.89
N ALA A 144 -15.62 7.05 -5.64
CA ALA A 144 -16.01 8.40 -5.24
C ALA A 144 -14.91 9.41 -5.65
N LEU A 145 -14.97 9.92 -6.88
CA LEU A 145 -13.98 10.87 -7.41
C LEU A 145 -14.00 12.24 -6.71
N GLU A 146 -15.03 12.53 -5.92
CA GLU A 146 -15.15 13.75 -5.12
C GLU A 146 -13.98 13.89 -4.14
N CYS A 147 -13.50 12.77 -3.61
CA CYS A 147 -12.38 12.71 -2.67
C CYS A 147 -11.00 12.88 -3.32
N CYS A 148 -10.92 12.92 -4.65
CA CYS A 148 -9.69 12.95 -5.41
C CYS A 148 -9.52 14.27 -6.17
N VAL A 149 -8.28 14.66 -6.46
CA VAL A 149 -8.00 15.85 -7.29
C VAL A 149 -8.42 15.58 -8.73
N GLU A 150 -8.09 14.41 -9.25
CA GLU A 150 -8.51 13.93 -10.56
C GLU A 150 -8.64 12.41 -10.57
N GLY A 151 -9.39 11.90 -11.50
CA GLY A 151 -9.52 10.46 -11.65
C GLY A 151 -10.41 10.02 -12.81
N LEU A 152 -10.41 8.73 -13.02
CA LEU A 152 -11.32 8.08 -13.95
C LEU A 152 -11.63 6.65 -13.48
N TRP A 153 -12.81 6.18 -13.84
CA TRP A 153 -13.16 4.79 -13.64
C TRP A 153 -14.07 4.26 -14.74
N TYR A 154 -14.01 2.96 -14.95
CA TYR A 154 -14.86 2.20 -15.84
C TYR A 154 -15.76 1.29 -15.01
N ASP A 155 -17.05 1.25 -15.36
CA ASP A 155 -18.02 0.49 -14.58
C ASP A 155 -17.91 -1.01 -14.86
N GLU A 156 -17.86 -1.81 -13.81
CA GLU A 156 -17.82 -3.27 -13.92
C GLU A 156 -19.21 -3.90 -14.15
N LEU A 157 -20.28 -3.18 -13.90
CA LEU A 157 -21.66 -3.66 -13.99
C LEU A 157 -22.42 -3.04 -15.17
N VAL A 158 -22.09 -1.83 -15.57
CA VAL A 158 -22.76 -1.10 -16.65
C VAL A 158 -21.82 -0.97 -17.85
N LYS A 159 -22.18 -1.64 -18.93
CA LYS A 159 -21.38 -1.64 -20.15
C LYS A 159 -21.14 -0.23 -20.71
N ASN A 160 -19.92 0.04 -21.12
CA ASN A 160 -19.48 1.29 -21.71
C ASN A 160 -19.64 2.53 -20.82
N LYS A 161 -19.99 2.41 -19.57
CA LYS A 161 -20.02 3.53 -18.64
C LYS A 161 -18.61 3.83 -18.15
N MET A 162 -18.22 5.08 -18.29
CA MET A 162 -16.99 5.65 -17.79
C MET A 162 -17.30 6.96 -17.09
N VAL A 163 -16.60 7.26 -16.02
CA VAL A 163 -16.67 8.58 -15.36
C VAL A 163 -15.26 9.14 -15.23
N ARG A 164 -15.13 10.44 -15.46
CA ARG A 164 -13.86 11.16 -15.38
C ARG A 164 -14.04 12.47 -14.64
N LYS A 165 -13.08 12.80 -13.80
CA LYS A 165 -12.93 14.10 -13.14
C LYS A 165 -11.58 14.70 -13.53
N LYS A 166 -11.58 15.92 -14.04
CA LYS A 166 -10.37 16.72 -14.26
C LYS A 166 -10.04 17.52 -13.00
N PRO A 167 -8.78 17.97 -12.82
CA PRO A 167 -8.41 18.85 -11.71
C PRO A 167 -9.32 20.10 -11.66
N GLY A 168 -9.88 20.38 -10.48
CA GLY A 168 -10.80 21.51 -10.28
C GLY A 168 -12.19 21.36 -10.91
N GLY A 169 -12.46 20.24 -11.61
CA GLY A 169 -13.75 19.97 -12.24
C GLY A 169 -14.66 19.09 -11.39
N VAL A 170 -15.86 18.83 -11.93
CA VAL A 170 -16.80 17.84 -11.42
C VAL A 170 -16.63 16.50 -12.15
N ALA A 171 -17.14 15.43 -11.57
CA ALA A 171 -17.18 14.14 -12.23
C ALA A 171 -18.19 14.13 -13.37
N GLU A 172 -17.77 13.71 -14.56
CA GLU A 172 -18.58 13.67 -15.78
C GLU A 172 -18.71 12.23 -16.27
N GLN A 173 -19.92 11.80 -16.60
CA GLN A 173 -20.15 10.52 -17.22
C GLN A 173 -19.84 10.59 -18.71
N LEU A 174 -19.05 9.65 -19.19
CA LEU A 174 -18.60 9.52 -20.57
C LEU A 174 -18.92 8.11 -21.08
N ARG A 175 -18.71 7.88 -22.38
CA ARG A 175 -18.76 6.58 -22.96
C ARG A 175 -17.36 5.98 -23.05
N GLY A 176 -17.17 4.82 -22.43
CA GLY A 176 -15.96 4.03 -22.54
C GLY A 176 -16.04 2.95 -23.63
N PRO A 177 -14.93 2.23 -23.91
CA PRO A 177 -14.91 1.10 -24.83
C PRO A 177 -15.64 -0.13 -24.25
N ASP A 178 -15.91 -1.12 -25.11
CA ASP A 178 -16.47 -2.41 -24.70
C ASP A 178 -15.46 -3.22 -23.88
N ASP A 179 -14.20 -3.28 -24.34
CA ASP A 179 -13.08 -3.88 -23.62
C ASP A 179 -12.19 -2.78 -23.07
N THR A 180 -12.09 -2.69 -21.76
CA THR A 180 -11.33 -1.64 -21.06
C THR A 180 -9.88 -2.03 -20.83
N THR A 181 -9.43 -3.21 -21.27
CA THR A 181 -8.07 -3.70 -20.99
C THR A 181 -6.99 -2.78 -21.48
N GLU A 182 -7.05 -2.36 -22.74
CA GLU A 182 -6.02 -1.47 -23.32
C GLU A 182 -6.00 -0.09 -22.66
N VAL A 183 -7.16 0.51 -22.45
CA VAL A 183 -7.24 1.85 -21.83
C VAL A 183 -6.82 1.84 -20.36
N LEU A 184 -7.04 0.74 -19.64
CA LEU A 184 -6.54 0.60 -18.26
C LEU A 184 -5.04 0.36 -18.22
N VAL A 185 -4.48 -0.42 -19.16
CA VAL A 185 -3.02 -0.55 -19.32
C VAL A 185 -2.40 0.81 -19.65
N ASP A 186 -2.96 1.56 -20.61
CA ASP A 186 -2.51 2.90 -20.96
C ASP A 186 -2.58 3.86 -19.77
N THR A 187 -3.62 3.73 -18.96
CA THR A 187 -3.77 4.51 -17.74
C THR A 187 -2.64 4.21 -16.75
N LEU A 188 -2.27 2.96 -16.56
CA LEU A 188 -1.15 2.58 -15.72
C LEU A 188 0.18 3.10 -16.26
N ASN A 189 0.40 3.00 -17.57
CA ASN A 189 1.66 3.34 -18.21
C ASN A 189 1.87 4.85 -18.34
N ARG A 190 0.83 5.63 -18.66
CA ARG A 190 0.93 7.03 -19.08
C ARG A 190 0.25 8.02 -18.15
N TYR A 191 -0.88 7.64 -17.53
CA TYR A 191 -1.67 8.55 -16.70
C TYR A 191 -1.03 8.83 -15.34
N LYS A 192 -0.07 8.02 -14.90
CA LYS A 192 0.68 8.18 -13.63
C LYS A 192 -0.24 8.21 -12.40
N THR A 193 -1.11 7.24 -12.28
CA THR A 193 -2.01 7.12 -11.13
C THR A 193 -1.26 6.87 -9.83
N ASP A 194 -1.76 7.46 -8.73
CA ASP A 194 -1.28 7.20 -7.37
C ASP A 194 -2.00 6.00 -6.75
N LEU A 195 -3.27 5.81 -7.13
CA LEU A 195 -4.11 4.70 -6.70
C LEU A 195 -4.74 4.03 -7.93
N PHE A 196 -4.61 2.72 -8.01
CA PHE A 196 -5.30 1.90 -9.00
C PHE A 196 -6.18 0.87 -8.31
N VAL A 197 -7.43 0.74 -8.74
CA VAL A 197 -8.40 -0.16 -8.12
C VAL A 197 -9.02 -1.06 -9.18
N THR A 198 -9.14 -2.34 -8.86
CA THR A 198 -9.91 -3.30 -9.66
C THR A 198 -10.89 -4.05 -8.77
N SER A 199 -11.99 -4.51 -9.36
CA SER A 199 -12.96 -5.40 -8.74
C SER A 199 -13.39 -6.46 -9.76
N GLY A 200 -13.94 -7.57 -9.29
CA GLY A 200 -14.44 -8.64 -10.15
C GLY A 200 -13.84 -10.00 -9.80
N HIS A 201 -14.08 -10.99 -10.68
CA HIS A 201 -13.57 -12.33 -10.49
C HIS A 201 -12.06 -12.42 -10.71
N ALA A 202 -11.41 -13.31 -9.99
CA ALA A 202 -9.97 -13.57 -10.11
C ALA A 202 -9.63 -15.02 -9.81
N THR A 203 -8.50 -15.46 -10.37
CA THR A 203 -7.69 -16.58 -9.91
C THR A 203 -6.44 -16.03 -9.21
N GLU A 204 -5.50 -16.88 -8.86
CA GLU A 204 -4.22 -16.47 -8.28
C GLU A 204 -3.35 -15.64 -9.26
N ARG A 205 -3.62 -15.73 -10.55
CA ARG A 205 -2.78 -15.16 -11.62
C ARG A 205 -3.50 -14.30 -12.65
N ASP A 206 -4.82 -14.39 -12.69
CA ASP A 206 -5.66 -13.67 -13.63
C ASP A 206 -6.76 -12.95 -12.89
N TRP A 207 -7.06 -11.70 -13.26
CA TRP A 207 -8.19 -10.99 -12.67
C TRP A 207 -8.87 -10.05 -13.66
N MET A 208 -10.18 -9.94 -13.49
CA MET A 208 -11.01 -9.02 -14.26
C MET A 208 -10.73 -7.58 -13.83
N ILE A 209 -10.81 -6.67 -14.79
CA ILE A 209 -10.42 -5.27 -14.60
C ILE A 209 -11.48 -4.28 -15.09
N GLY A 210 -12.66 -4.75 -15.44
CA GLY A 210 -13.73 -3.90 -15.91
C GLY A 210 -15.02 -4.69 -16.11
N PHE A 211 -15.82 -4.33 -17.10
CA PHE A 211 -17.13 -4.94 -17.32
C PHE A 211 -17.06 -6.46 -17.51
N ARG A 212 -17.61 -7.18 -16.55
CA ARG A 212 -17.39 -8.61 -16.29
C ARG A 212 -17.68 -9.59 -17.46
N TYR A 213 -18.41 -9.17 -18.49
CA TYR A 213 -18.76 -10.06 -19.61
C TYR A 213 -18.09 -9.70 -20.93
N ARG A 214 -17.36 -8.60 -20.97
CA ARG A 214 -16.81 -8.02 -22.20
C ARG A 214 -15.41 -7.47 -22.08
N ASN A 215 -14.70 -7.84 -21.03
CA ASN A 215 -13.33 -7.40 -20.79
C ASN A 215 -12.33 -8.53 -20.94
N GLY A 216 -11.10 -8.16 -21.24
CA GLY A 216 -9.95 -9.01 -21.00
C GLY A 216 -9.58 -9.09 -19.52
N PHE A 217 -8.35 -9.47 -19.25
CA PHE A 217 -7.83 -9.71 -17.91
C PHE A 217 -6.50 -9.03 -17.72
N PHE A 218 -6.18 -8.69 -16.48
CA PHE A 218 -4.77 -8.59 -16.09
C PHE A 218 -4.27 -9.96 -15.68
N LYS A 219 -3.03 -10.25 -16.03
CA LYS A 219 -2.37 -11.52 -15.75
C LYS A 219 -1.00 -11.32 -15.15
N SER A 220 -0.59 -12.25 -14.30
CA SER A 220 0.74 -12.30 -13.73
C SER A 220 1.51 -13.54 -14.19
N LYS A 221 2.72 -13.35 -14.72
CA LYS A 221 3.62 -14.44 -15.09
C LYS A 221 5.07 -14.00 -14.98
N GLY A 222 5.89 -14.79 -14.29
CA GLY A 222 7.34 -14.53 -14.20
C GLY A 222 7.68 -13.19 -13.54
N GLY A 223 6.89 -12.73 -12.56
CA GLY A 223 7.11 -11.45 -11.88
C GLY A 223 6.64 -10.23 -12.67
N GLN A 224 5.99 -10.44 -13.82
CA GLN A 224 5.42 -9.38 -14.65
C GLN A 224 3.91 -9.41 -14.65
N ILE A 225 3.30 -8.22 -14.69
CA ILE A 225 1.86 -8.02 -14.88
C ILE A 225 1.65 -7.48 -16.29
N PHE A 226 0.65 -8.00 -16.99
CA PHE A 226 0.28 -7.55 -18.33
C PHE A 226 -1.23 -7.65 -18.55
N GLY A 227 -1.76 -6.88 -19.48
CA GLY A 227 -3.13 -7.02 -19.96
C GLY A 227 -3.23 -8.11 -21.03
N GLU A 228 -4.30 -8.87 -21.05
CA GLU A 228 -4.70 -9.71 -22.18
C GLU A 228 -6.13 -9.33 -22.56
N ASP A 229 -6.30 -8.75 -23.75
CA ASP A 229 -7.60 -8.30 -24.22
C ASP A 229 -8.51 -9.48 -24.65
N THR A 230 -9.74 -9.20 -25.02
CA THR A 230 -10.70 -10.20 -25.47
C THR A 230 -10.27 -10.93 -26.75
N GLY A 231 -9.38 -10.32 -27.53
CA GLY A 231 -8.74 -10.91 -28.72
C GLY A 231 -7.49 -11.75 -28.39
N LYS A 232 -7.14 -11.93 -27.12
CA LYS A 232 -5.95 -12.64 -26.64
C LYS A 232 -4.62 -11.91 -26.96
N ARG A 233 -4.68 -10.63 -27.31
CA ARG A 233 -3.49 -9.81 -27.49
C ARG A 233 -2.90 -9.46 -26.12
N ARG A 234 -1.63 -9.74 -25.93
CA ARG A 234 -0.88 -9.29 -24.75
C ARG A 234 -0.51 -7.81 -24.87
N ILE A 235 -0.74 -7.05 -23.81
CA ILE A 235 -0.46 -5.62 -23.72
C ILE A 235 0.41 -5.40 -22.47
N GLU A 236 1.63 -4.93 -22.68
CA GLU A 236 2.61 -4.80 -21.60
C GLU A 236 2.27 -3.65 -20.65
N ILE A 237 2.38 -3.93 -19.36
CA ILE A 237 2.31 -2.91 -18.31
C ILE A 237 3.74 -2.53 -17.95
N ASP A 238 4.14 -1.34 -18.37
CA ASP A 238 5.41 -0.69 -18.00
C ASP A 238 5.07 0.59 -17.24
N SER A 239 4.76 0.44 -15.97
CA SER A 239 4.30 1.54 -15.13
C SER A 239 5.37 1.93 -14.11
N PRO A 240 6.20 2.95 -14.43
CA PRO A 240 7.37 3.31 -13.62
C PRO A 240 7.02 4.02 -12.31
N ASN A 241 5.78 4.51 -12.18
CA ASN A 241 5.42 5.30 -11.01
C ASN A 241 4.96 4.40 -9.85
N PRO A 242 5.50 4.61 -8.64
CA PRO A 242 4.97 4.01 -7.43
C PRO A 242 3.48 4.33 -7.26
N LYS A 243 2.70 3.34 -6.88
CA LYS A 243 1.26 3.49 -6.66
C LYS A 243 0.74 2.48 -5.66
N VAL A 244 -0.38 2.80 -5.03
CA VAL A 244 -1.17 1.80 -4.31
C VAL A 244 -2.04 1.05 -5.31
N TYR A 245 -2.05 -0.26 -5.25
CA TYR A 245 -2.99 -1.10 -5.98
C TYR A 245 -3.91 -1.83 -5.00
N LEU A 246 -5.21 -1.64 -5.17
CA LEU A 246 -6.25 -2.29 -4.37
C LEU A 246 -7.10 -3.22 -5.25
N PRO A 247 -6.85 -4.53 -5.21
CA PRO A 247 -7.66 -5.52 -5.93
C PRO A 247 -8.89 -5.90 -5.10
N ILE A 248 -9.82 -4.98 -4.92
CA ILE A 248 -11.01 -5.17 -4.10
C ILE A 248 -11.96 -6.16 -4.79
N GLY A 249 -12.41 -7.18 -4.06
CA GLY A 249 -13.35 -8.17 -4.60
C GLY A 249 -12.75 -9.15 -5.62
N ASN A 250 -11.48 -9.03 -5.99
CA ASN A 250 -10.79 -10.00 -6.83
C ASN A 250 -10.43 -11.24 -5.99
N CYS A 251 -11.29 -12.25 -6.01
CA CYS A 251 -11.11 -13.50 -5.25
C CYS A 251 -9.78 -14.17 -5.61
N LEU A 252 -9.17 -14.87 -4.68
CA LEU A 252 -7.89 -15.57 -4.82
C LEU A 252 -6.68 -14.68 -5.18
N MET A 253 -6.85 -13.44 -5.60
CA MET A 253 -5.75 -12.51 -5.72
C MET A 253 -5.14 -12.25 -4.34
N GLY A 254 -3.86 -12.56 -4.19
CA GLY A 254 -3.22 -12.60 -2.87
C GLY A 254 -3.24 -13.97 -2.22
N ASN A 255 -3.79 -15.01 -2.85
CA ASN A 255 -3.54 -16.37 -2.44
C ASN A 255 -2.10 -16.77 -2.79
N ILE A 256 -1.25 -16.73 -1.81
CA ILE A 256 0.19 -16.98 -1.91
C ILE A 256 0.56 -18.44 -1.63
N ASN A 257 -0.42 -19.30 -1.38
CA ASN A 257 -0.24 -20.75 -1.19
C ASN A 257 -0.34 -21.54 -2.50
N GLY A 258 -0.50 -20.86 -3.63
CA GLY A 258 -0.56 -21.47 -4.95
C GLY A 258 0.80 -22.02 -5.42
N PRO A 259 0.81 -22.93 -6.41
CA PRO A 259 2.03 -23.55 -6.92
C PRO A 259 3.00 -22.54 -7.54
#